data_c75955a36da931a6d8b63810c49a4add
#
_entry.id   c75955a36da931a6d8b63810c49a4add
#
_cell.length_a   1.000
_cell.length_b   1.000
_cell.length_c   1.000
_cell.angle_alpha   90.00
_cell.angle_beta   90.00
_cell.angle_gamma   90.00
#
_symmetry.space_group_name_H-M   'P 1'
#
loop_
_entity.id
_entity.type
_entity.pdbx_description
1 polymer ?
#
loop_
_entity_poly.entity_id
_entity_poly.type
_entity_poly.pdbx_seq_one_letter_code
_entity_poly.pdbx_strand_id
1 'polypeptide(L)'
;MTWLSIHFTFASQNQKKMKRIFTVLLLSIIATFANAKDIKILNSYISYAAFNVTGEKPSQYIETYITFDKSSLTYTKNTENKFNATINVTILFKQGETIKNFGKYSIDSPIENDTANIGGFFMDIQRYSLPNGTYTMEIVLEDANNKTDKPFKVEDQIIVDFPEGFCISSIIGLESYSKSDKVSNSTKNGYELIPMIMPFYPETTNKLSFYAEIYNSNKQLGSDEKYLLNTYICAFENGSKLNNYYFTKRMNTKDTEVIINNIDITNLPSGNYYLVLEARNRNNDVIGLNRYFFQRSNPNYIIDPSTLSSIDTEKVFSGQISNIDSIRRYIKTLAPISTQVEREYSAELIKTEDLKMMQQYFFTFWASRNSIEPRKAWEDYYAQVQRVNSSFKSLNNEGYATDRGRVFLKYGAPDRIVQSYNEPGAYPYEIWHYYTLGSQRNKKFVFMTLDIATNDFQLIHSDAVGELSNFRWTTEIYKRTYGTYYDYGVDQYAMPDSYGDHAKDYYDNPR
;
A
#
# COMPACT_ATOMS: atom_id res chain seq x y z
N MET A 1 -72.50 -4.54 40.92
CA MET A 1 -71.92 -4.89 39.63
C MET A 1 -71.58 -3.65 38.77
N THR A 2 -71.11 -2.55 39.32
CA THR A 2 -70.87 -1.30 38.54
C THR A 2 -69.46 -0.68 38.71
N TRP A 3 -68.57 -1.31 39.47
CA TRP A 3 -67.22 -0.78 39.71
C TRP A 3 -66.12 -1.44 38.86
N LEU A 4 -66.36 -2.56 38.22
CA LEU A 4 -65.33 -3.28 37.40
C LEU A 4 -65.22 -2.83 35.92
N SER A 5 -66.34 -2.14 35.42
CA SER A 5 -66.35 -1.70 34.02
C SER A 5 -65.64 -0.36 33.74
N ILE A 6 -65.49 0.49 34.78
CA ILE A 6 -64.82 1.80 34.60
C ILE A 6 -63.28 1.66 34.57
N HIS A 7 -62.71 0.69 35.27
CA HIS A 7 -61.26 0.48 35.28
C HIS A 7 -60.71 -0.13 33.95
N PHE A 8 -61.50 -0.95 33.26
CA PHE A 8 -61.10 -1.51 31.96
C PHE A 8 -61.15 -0.48 30.82
N THR A 9 -62.04 0.50 30.90
CA THR A 9 -62.15 1.55 29.86
C THR A 9 -61.05 2.59 29.99
N PHE A 10 -60.58 2.91 31.19
CA PHE A 10 -59.48 3.83 31.41
C PHE A 10 -58.09 3.19 31.00
N ALA A 11 -57.91 1.91 31.27
CA ALA A 11 -56.68 1.19 30.86
C ALA A 11 -56.58 1.04 29.33
N SER A 12 -57.70 0.81 28.65
CA SER A 12 -57.72 0.67 27.18
C SER A 12 -57.51 2.00 26.45
N GLN A 13 -57.98 3.13 27.00
CA GLN A 13 -57.73 4.46 26.43
C GLN A 13 -56.27 4.91 26.60
N ASN A 14 -55.66 4.62 27.73
CA ASN A 14 -54.24 4.92 27.95
C ASN A 14 -53.33 4.05 27.08
N GLN A 15 -53.63 2.77 26.85
CA GLN A 15 -52.88 1.93 25.93
C GLN A 15 -53.02 2.40 24.47
N LYS A 16 -54.20 2.84 24.03
CA LYS A 16 -54.35 3.42 22.67
C LYS A 16 -53.62 4.76 22.53
N LYS A 17 -53.60 5.60 23.55
CA LYS A 17 -52.86 6.87 23.56
C LYS A 17 -51.33 6.61 23.55
N MET A 18 -50.86 5.67 24.38
CA MET A 18 -49.45 5.25 24.40
C MET A 18 -48.99 4.62 23.07
N LYS A 19 -49.80 3.74 22.46
CA LYS A 19 -49.52 3.19 21.14
C LYS A 19 -49.45 4.28 20.05
N ARG A 20 -50.32 5.28 20.07
CA ARG A 20 -50.28 6.42 19.13
C ARG A 20 -49.06 7.30 19.35
N ILE A 21 -48.65 7.57 20.58
CA ILE A 21 -47.41 8.31 20.88
C ILE A 21 -46.18 7.52 20.44
N PHE A 22 -46.14 6.20 20.68
CA PHE A 22 -45.05 5.34 20.21
C PHE A 22 -44.96 5.25 18.68
N THR A 23 -46.11 5.19 17.97
CA THR A 23 -46.15 5.16 16.51
C THR A 23 -45.72 6.52 15.91
N VAL A 24 -46.12 7.66 16.53
CA VAL A 24 -45.68 8.99 16.08
C VAL A 24 -44.18 9.20 16.38
N LEU A 25 -43.65 8.71 17.52
CA LEU A 25 -42.22 8.75 17.81
C LEU A 25 -41.43 7.87 16.88
N LEU A 26 -41.92 6.67 16.56
CA LEU A 26 -41.25 5.77 15.59
C LEU A 26 -41.24 6.35 14.17
N LEU A 27 -42.35 6.98 13.74
CA LEU A 27 -42.44 7.67 12.45
C LEU A 27 -41.55 8.93 12.39
N SER A 28 -41.38 9.66 13.50
CA SER A 28 -40.49 10.81 13.56
C SER A 28 -39.02 10.38 13.55
N ILE A 29 -38.66 9.24 14.15
CA ILE A 29 -37.33 8.65 14.10
C ILE A 29 -37.03 8.16 12.67
N ILE A 30 -37.99 7.50 12.01
CA ILE A 30 -37.82 7.04 10.61
C ILE A 30 -37.72 8.25 9.65
N ALA A 31 -38.44 9.34 9.90
CA ALA A 31 -38.35 10.56 9.09
C ALA A 31 -37.01 11.33 9.27
N THR A 32 -36.36 11.21 10.43
CA THR A 32 -35.01 11.78 10.64
C THR A 32 -33.93 10.96 9.98
N PHE A 33 -34.09 9.64 9.83
CA PHE A 33 -33.17 8.79 9.06
C PHE A 33 -33.36 8.93 7.54
N ALA A 34 -34.53 9.34 7.05
CA ALA A 34 -34.78 9.49 5.62
C ALA A 34 -34.16 10.75 4.99
N ASN A 35 -33.50 11.62 5.77
CA ASN A 35 -32.79 12.80 5.31
C ASN A 35 -31.28 12.77 5.61
N ALA A 36 -30.72 11.61 5.97
CA ALA A 36 -29.29 11.43 5.90
C ALA A 36 -28.92 11.43 4.41
N LYS A 37 -28.57 12.60 3.86
CA LYS A 37 -27.93 12.73 2.58
C LYS A 37 -26.66 11.90 2.68
N ASP A 38 -26.55 10.84 1.86
CA ASP A 38 -25.30 10.11 1.74
C ASP A 38 -24.21 11.11 1.38
N ILE A 39 -23.37 11.43 2.35
CA ILE A 39 -22.23 12.32 2.13
C ILE A 39 -21.23 11.50 1.32
N LYS A 40 -21.23 11.75 0.00
CA LYS A 40 -20.24 11.16 -0.89
C LYS A 40 -18.92 11.85 -0.64
N ILE A 41 -17.91 11.06 -0.28
CA ILE A 41 -16.53 11.52 -0.06
C ILE A 41 -15.72 11.09 -1.26
N LEU A 42 -15.06 12.05 -1.92
CA LEU A 42 -14.18 11.80 -3.06
C LEU A 42 -13.11 10.76 -2.70
N ASN A 43 -13.06 9.66 -3.47
CA ASN A 43 -12.08 8.60 -3.34
C ASN A 43 -11.20 8.53 -4.59
N SER A 44 -9.87 8.54 -4.39
CA SER A 44 -8.90 8.59 -5.47
C SER A 44 -7.65 7.79 -5.13
N TYR A 45 -7.04 7.18 -6.15
CA TYR A 45 -5.74 6.51 -6.06
C TYR A 45 -4.72 7.34 -6.85
N ILE A 46 -3.57 7.58 -6.24
CA ILE A 46 -2.53 8.41 -6.82
C ILE A 46 -1.25 7.59 -6.92
N SER A 47 -0.65 7.60 -8.10
CA SER A 47 0.69 7.05 -8.33
C SER A 47 1.46 7.93 -9.31
N TYR A 48 2.76 7.70 -9.43
CA TYR A 48 3.62 8.43 -10.35
C TYR A 48 4.76 7.55 -10.88
N ALA A 49 5.31 7.99 -12.00
CA ALA A 49 6.50 7.37 -12.59
C ALA A 49 7.44 8.45 -13.13
N ALA A 50 8.75 8.22 -12.97
CA ALA A 50 9.79 9.12 -13.45
C ALA A 50 10.36 8.60 -14.78
N PHE A 51 10.56 9.53 -15.72
CA PHE A 51 11.10 9.27 -17.06
C PHE A 51 12.12 10.33 -17.45
N ASN A 52 12.95 9.98 -18.45
CA ASN A 52 13.94 10.87 -19.04
C ASN A 52 13.69 11.03 -20.54
N VAL A 53 13.97 12.19 -21.07
CA VAL A 53 14.04 12.46 -22.51
C VAL A 53 15.51 12.56 -22.87
N THR A 54 15.97 11.71 -23.78
CA THR A 54 17.33 11.74 -24.31
C THR A 54 17.43 12.62 -25.55
N GLY A 55 18.63 13.02 -25.96
CA GLY A 55 18.88 13.82 -27.15
C GLY A 55 19.59 15.13 -26.86
N GLU A 56 19.44 16.15 -27.75
CA GLU A 56 20.17 17.42 -27.64
C GLU A 56 19.77 18.29 -26.43
N LYS A 57 18.52 18.15 -25.97
CA LYS A 57 17.99 18.84 -24.78
C LYS A 57 17.37 17.80 -23.82
N PRO A 58 18.23 17.07 -23.10
CA PRO A 58 17.71 16.09 -22.15
C PRO A 58 16.91 16.75 -21.05
N SER A 59 15.79 16.13 -20.68
CA SER A 59 14.93 16.65 -19.61
C SER A 59 14.25 15.47 -18.91
N GLN A 60 14.16 15.59 -17.60
CA GLN A 60 13.45 14.63 -16.77
C GLN A 60 12.01 15.09 -16.57
N TYR A 61 11.10 14.14 -16.38
CA TYR A 61 9.73 14.44 -16.04
C TYR A 61 9.10 13.37 -15.17
N ILE A 62 8.12 13.79 -14.41
CA ILE A 62 7.20 12.92 -13.66
C ILE A 62 5.91 12.80 -14.48
N GLU A 63 5.42 11.57 -14.58
CA GLU A 63 4.09 11.26 -15.08
C GLU A 63 3.22 10.86 -13.89
N THR A 64 2.14 11.60 -13.64
CA THR A 64 1.20 11.35 -12.55
C THR A 64 -0.01 10.60 -13.08
N TYR A 65 -0.50 9.65 -12.29
CA TYR A 65 -1.69 8.84 -12.55
C TYR A 65 -2.66 9.06 -11.40
N ILE A 66 -3.73 9.82 -11.66
CA ILE A 66 -4.77 10.07 -10.66
C ILE A 66 -6.02 9.32 -11.10
N THR A 67 -6.39 8.30 -10.34
CA THR A 67 -7.56 7.46 -10.63
C THR A 67 -8.69 7.81 -9.69
N PHE A 68 -9.86 8.10 -10.23
CA PHE A 68 -11.06 8.46 -9.49
C PHE A 68 -12.04 7.30 -9.46
N ASP A 69 -12.57 7.00 -8.27
CA ASP A 69 -13.72 6.11 -8.10
C ASP A 69 -15.00 6.87 -8.49
N LYS A 70 -15.62 6.47 -9.60
CA LYS A 70 -16.83 7.12 -10.11
C LYS A 70 -17.99 7.14 -9.12
N SER A 71 -18.09 6.13 -8.26
CA SER A 71 -19.17 6.02 -7.27
C SER A 71 -19.08 7.07 -6.17
N SER A 72 -17.87 7.61 -5.93
CA SER A 72 -17.57 8.61 -4.89
C SER A 72 -17.90 10.06 -5.31
N LEU A 73 -18.21 10.29 -6.58
CA LEU A 73 -18.38 11.62 -7.15
C LEU A 73 -19.84 12.09 -7.13
N THR A 74 -20.03 13.41 -7.14
CA THR A 74 -21.34 14.06 -7.25
C THR A 74 -21.63 14.44 -8.69
N TYR A 75 -22.62 13.76 -9.26
CA TYR A 75 -23.00 13.94 -10.66
C TYR A 75 -24.09 15.01 -10.80
N THR A 76 -23.95 15.85 -11.82
CA THR A 76 -24.96 16.84 -12.23
C THR A 76 -25.40 16.59 -13.66
N LYS A 77 -26.63 17.00 -14.01
CA LYS A 77 -27.13 16.90 -15.38
C LYS A 77 -26.47 17.96 -16.26
N ASN A 78 -25.98 17.54 -17.41
CA ASN A 78 -25.50 18.44 -18.46
C ASN A 78 -26.64 18.90 -19.40
N THR A 79 -26.31 19.70 -20.40
CA THR A 79 -27.26 20.24 -21.40
C THR A 79 -27.92 19.16 -22.26
N GLU A 80 -27.32 17.97 -22.38
CA GLU A 80 -27.84 16.82 -23.11
C GLU A 80 -28.70 15.89 -22.24
N ASN A 81 -29.04 16.31 -21.02
CA ASN A 81 -29.80 15.52 -20.04
C ASN A 81 -29.09 14.24 -19.56
N LYS A 82 -27.76 14.17 -19.73
CA LYS A 82 -26.86 13.14 -19.23
C LYS A 82 -26.13 13.64 -17.99
N PHE A 83 -25.41 12.75 -17.29
CA PHE A 83 -24.75 13.07 -16.03
C PHE A 83 -23.23 13.05 -16.16
N ASN A 84 -22.56 14.05 -15.60
CA ASN A 84 -21.13 14.07 -15.39
C ASN A 84 -20.76 14.71 -14.04
N ALA A 85 -19.60 14.38 -13.53
CA ALA A 85 -18.99 15.01 -12.36
C ALA A 85 -17.75 15.79 -12.81
N THR A 86 -17.46 16.92 -12.16
CA THR A 86 -16.27 17.74 -12.44
C THR A 86 -15.39 17.75 -11.19
N ILE A 87 -14.10 17.47 -11.37
CA ILE A 87 -13.09 17.47 -10.31
C ILE A 87 -12.07 18.57 -10.59
N ASN A 88 -11.83 19.44 -9.61
CA ASN A 88 -10.74 20.40 -9.65
C ASN A 88 -9.47 19.74 -9.10
N VAL A 89 -8.40 19.80 -9.86
CA VAL A 89 -7.11 19.22 -9.55
C VAL A 89 -6.07 20.32 -9.38
N THR A 90 -5.36 20.32 -8.26
CA THR A 90 -4.17 21.15 -8.06
C THR A 90 -3.02 20.24 -7.68
N ILE A 91 -1.92 20.32 -8.41
CA ILE A 91 -0.68 19.59 -8.14
C ILE A 91 0.44 20.59 -7.99
N LEU A 92 1.23 20.47 -6.93
CA LEU A 92 2.41 21.31 -6.66
C LEU A 92 3.63 20.42 -6.48
N PHE A 93 4.76 20.79 -7.07
CA PHE A 93 6.06 20.18 -6.82
C PHE A 93 6.97 21.21 -6.19
N LYS A 94 7.36 20.99 -4.93
CA LYS A 94 8.13 21.93 -4.10
C LYS A 94 9.50 21.40 -3.77
N GLN A 95 10.47 22.31 -3.64
CA GLN A 95 11.74 22.07 -2.94
C GLN A 95 11.83 23.05 -1.77
N GLY A 96 11.65 22.57 -0.55
CA GLY A 96 11.36 23.42 0.59
C GLY A 96 10.10 24.26 0.29
N GLU A 97 10.18 25.58 0.50
CA GLU A 97 9.08 26.51 0.25
C GLU A 97 8.95 26.94 -1.25
N THR A 98 9.87 26.53 -2.11
CA THR A 98 9.88 26.96 -3.51
C THR A 98 9.11 26.02 -4.40
N ILE A 99 8.06 26.50 -5.08
CA ILE A 99 7.34 25.76 -6.13
C ILE A 99 8.22 25.69 -7.39
N LYS A 100 8.54 24.48 -7.82
CA LYS A 100 9.35 24.23 -9.03
C LYS A 100 8.50 23.95 -10.26
N ASN A 101 7.36 23.30 -10.09
CA ASN A 101 6.36 23.09 -11.13
C ASN A 101 4.98 22.94 -10.49
N PHE A 102 3.93 23.15 -11.25
CA PHE A 102 2.56 22.98 -10.78
C PHE A 102 1.59 22.71 -11.93
N GLY A 103 0.42 22.17 -11.60
CA GLY A 103 -0.76 22.06 -12.46
C GLY A 103 -2.00 22.48 -11.71
N LYS A 104 -2.88 23.24 -12.34
CA LYS A 104 -4.22 23.55 -11.83
C LYS A 104 -5.21 23.52 -12.97
N TYR A 105 -6.16 22.60 -12.92
CA TYR A 105 -7.12 22.34 -13.99
C TYR A 105 -8.36 21.64 -13.45
N SER A 106 -9.38 21.54 -14.30
CA SER A 106 -10.58 20.74 -14.02
C SER A 106 -10.66 19.58 -15.02
N ILE A 107 -11.16 18.43 -14.54
CA ILE A 107 -11.40 17.25 -15.36
C ILE A 107 -12.85 16.80 -15.18
N ASP A 108 -13.51 16.44 -16.27
CA ASP A 108 -14.84 15.87 -16.25
C ASP A 108 -14.77 14.33 -16.24
N SER A 109 -15.65 13.71 -15.47
CA SER A 109 -15.84 12.26 -15.53
C SER A 109 -16.38 11.84 -16.90
N PRO A 110 -16.25 10.57 -17.29
CA PRO A 110 -17.03 10.01 -18.38
C PRO A 110 -18.53 10.29 -18.18
N ILE A 111 -19.23 10.48 -19.32
CA ILE A 111 -20.67 10.78 -19.32
C ILE A 111 -21.45 9.51 -18.97
N GLU A 112 -22.40 9.63 -18.03
CA GLU A 112 -23.28 8.54 -17.61
C GLU A 112 -24.73 8.84 -18.01
N ASN A 113 -25.50 7.80 -18.34
CA ASN A 113 -26.89 7.95 -18.74
C ASN A 113 -27.84 8.11 -17.53
N ASP A 114 -27.48 7.48 -16.39
CA ASP A 114 -28.19 7.60 -15.12
C ASP A 114 -27.21 7.54 -13.92
N THR A 115 -27.72 7.81 -12.72
CA THR A 115 -26.91 7.85 -11.50
C THR A 115 -27.18 6.67 -10.55
N ALA A 116 -28.01 5.70 -10.94
CA ALA A 116 -28.47 4.65 -10.03
C ALA A 116 -27.38 3.58 -9.74
N ASN A 117 -26.49 3.31 -10.75
CA ASN A 117 -25.49 2.25 -10.68
C ASN A 117 -24.14 2.72 -11.23
N ILE A 118 -23.67 3.90 -10.84
CA ILE A 118 -22.37 4.40 -11.25
C ILE A 118 -21.28 3.63 -10.50
N GLY A 119 -20.42 2.95 -11.25
CA GLY A 119 -19.26 2.22 -10.74
C GLY A 119 -18.08 2.27 -11.69
N GLY A 120 -16.96 1.69 -11.24
CA GLY A 120 -15.69 1.68 -11.98
C GLY A 120 -14.88 2.95 -11.78
N PHE A 121 -13.81 3.05 -12.56
CA PHE A 121 -12.79 4.06 -12.39
C PHE A 121 -12.53 4.81 -13.70
N PHE A 122 -11.95 6.00 -13.62
CA PHE A 122 -11.30 6.67 -14.74
C PHE A 122 -10.01 7.34 -14.25
N MET A 123 -9.06 7.54 -15.16
CA MET A 123 -7.71 7.98 -14.83
C MET A 123 -7.37 9.27 -15.57
N ASP A 124 -6.78 10.21 -14.86
CA ASP A 124 -6.09 11.37 -15.40
C ASP A 124 -4.58 11.13 -15.43
N ILE A 125 -3.95 11.42 -16.59
CA ILE A 125 -2.51 11.26 -16.79
C ILE A 125 -1.93 12.62 -17.20
N GLN A 126 -0.98 13.14 -16.40
CA GLN A 126 -0.31 14.40 -16.67
C GLN A 126 1.21 14.25 -16.57
N ARG A 127 1.95 15.10 -17.31
CA ARG A 127 3.41 15.12 -17.35
C ARG A 127 3.95 16.45 -16.89
N TYR A 128 4.90 16.41 -15.94
CA TYR A 128 5.52 17.60 -15.35
C TYR A 128 7.05 17.50 -15.48
N SER A 129 7.65 18.46 -16.20
CA SER A 129 9.12 18.55 -16.29
C SER A 129 9.69 18.89 -14.91
N LEU A 130 10.55 18.04 -14.41
CA LEU A 130 11.24 18.20 -13.13
C LEU A 130 12.69 17.74 -13.27
N PRO A 131 13.68 18.63 -13.10
CA PRO A 131 15.09 18.24 -13.04
C PRO A 131 15.38 17.24 -11.94
N ASN A 132 16.56 16.63 -11.97
CA ASN A 132 17.02 15.77 -10.87
C ASN A 132 16.94 16.51 -9.54
N GLY A 133 16.40 15.85 -8.53
CA GLY A 133 16.20 16.40 -7.19
C GLY A 133 15.17 15.66 -6.37
N THR A 134 15.05 16.06 -5.12
CA THR A 134 13.98 15.60 -4.21
C THR A 134 12.93 16.70 -4.11
N TYR A 135 11.67 16.32 -4.26
CA TYR A 135 10.52 17.23 -4.25
C TYR A 135 9.45 16.73 -3.27
N THR A 136 8.73 17.66 -2.70
CA THR A 136 7.43 17.39 -2.08
C THR A 136 6.37 17.58 -3.16
N MET A 137 5.65 16.51 -3.49
CA MET A 137 4.48 16.53 -4.36
C MET A 137 3.23 16.68 -3.49
N GLU A 138 2.50 17.78 -3.67
CA GLU A 138 1.23 18.04 -2.98
C GLU A 138 0.11 18.00 -4.02
N ILE A 139 -0.93 17.20 -3.76
CA ILE A 139 -2.09 17.06 -4.64
C ILE A 139 -3.34 17.41 -3.84
N VAL A 140 -4.15 18.31 -4.40
CA VAL A 140 -5.44 18.71 -3.85
C VAL A 140 -6.51 18.41 -4.89
N LEU A 141 -7.51 17.61 -4.50
CA LEU A 141 -8.65 17.20 -5.34
C LEU A 141 -9.95 17.69 -4.71
N GLU A 142 -10.80 18.34 -5.51
CA GLU A 142 -12.09 18.86 -5.07
C GLU A 142 -13.19 18.40 -6.03
N ASP A 143 -14.27 17.82 -5.51
CA ASP A 143 -15.50 17.62 -6.28
C ASP A 143 -16.22 18.94 -6.45
N ALA A 144 -16.18 19.53 -7.63
CA ALA A 144 -16.73 20.84 -7.93
C ALA A 144 -18.28 20.91 -7.70
N ASN A 145 -18.94 19.76 -7.75
CA ASN A 145 -20.39 19.63 -7.57
C ASN A 145 -20.81 19.37 -6.10
N ASN A 146 -19.84 19.10 -5.22
CA ASN A 146 -20.09 18.86 -3.80
C ASN A 146 -19.46 19.96 -2.94
N LYS A 147 -20.19 21.04 -2.73
CA LYS A 147 -19.73 22.18 -1.92
C LYS A 147 -19.59 21.88 -0.41
N THR A 148 -20.10 20.75 0.04
CA THR A 148 -20.04 20.33 1.45
C THR A 148 -18.85 19.39 1.71
N ASP A 149 -18.27 18.84 0.67
CA ASP A 149 -17.08 18.02 0.78
C ASP A 149 -15.83 18.90 0.85
N LYS A 150 -14.87 18.46 1.65
CA LYS A 150 -13.60 19.15 1.78
C LYS A 150 -12.59 18.60 0.77
N PRO A 151 -11.63 19.41 0.34
CA PRO A 151 -10.60 18.96 -0.59
C PRO A 151 -9.87 17.70 -0.06
N PHE A 152 -9.73 16.71 -0.90
CA PHE A 152 -8.86 15.56 -0.64
C PHE A 152 -7.42 16.01 -0.88
N LYS A 153 -6.57 15.94 0.14
CA LYS A 153 -5.15 16.36 0.06
C LYS A 153 -4.24 15.18 0.30
N VAL A 154 -3.21 15.07 -0.54
CA VAL A 154 -2.13 14.08 -0.41
C VAL A 154 -0.81 14.82 -0.58
N GLU A 155 0.16 14.45 0.25
CA GLU A 155 1.53 14.93 0.18
C GLU A 155 2.48 13.74 0.21
N ASP A 156 3.43 13.67 -0.73
CA ASP A 156 4.44 12.62 -0.81
C ASP A 156 5.79 13.22 -1.21
N GLN A 157 6.87 12.59 -0.73
CA GLN A 157 8.22 12.92 -1.18
C GLN A 157 8.61 12.07 -2.38
N ILE A 158 8.92 12.73 -3.49
CA ILE A 158 9.35 12.10 -4.73
C ILE A 158 10.81 12.42 -5.04
N ILE A 159 11.50 11.47 -5.66
CA ILE A 159 12.88 11.62 -6.09
C ILE A 159 12.95 11.44 -7.61
N VAL A 160 13.50 12.44 -8.30
CA VAL A 160 13.89 12.36 -9.69
C VAL A 160 15.42 12.23 -9.72
N ASP A 161 15.91 11.06 -10.16
CA ASP A 161 17.36 10.77 -10.16
C ASP A 161 17.70 9.98 -11.43
N PHE A 162 18.14 10.70 -12.46
CA PHE A 162 18.63 10.15 -13.71
C PHE A 162 20.09 10.55 -13.90
N PRO A 163 21.04 9.63 -13.71
CA PRO A 163 22.45 9.90 -14.00
C PRO A 163 22.65 10.16 -15.50
N GLU A 164 23.76 10.81 -15.87
CA GLU A 164 24.12 11.06 -17.26
C GLU A 164 24.43 9.79 -18.05
N GLY A 165 24.81 8.70 -17.36
CA GLY A 165 25.10 7.38 -17.92
C GLY A 165 23.86 6.50 -18.08
N PHE A 166 24.10 5.19 -18.07
CA PHE A 166 23.07 4.17 -18.15
C PHE A 166 22.05 4.31 -16.99
N CYS A 167 20.76 4.35 -17.34
CA CYS A 167 19.72 4.31 -16.33
C CYS A 167 18.45 3.65 -16.87
N ILE A 168 17.59 3.22 -15.95
CA ILE A 168 16.30 2.61 -16.23
C ILE A 168 15.22 3.50 -15.60
N SER A 169 14.17 3.84 -16.37
CA SER A 169 13.01 4.59 -15.89
C SER A 169 12.29 3.87 -14.76
N SER A 170 11.32 4.52 -14.15
CA SER A 170 10.29 3.80 -13.41
C SER A 170 9.66 2.72 -14.28
N ILE A 171 9.29 1.59 -13.64
CA ILE A 171 8.54 0.52 -14.27
C ILE A 171 7.06 0.77 -14.00
N ILE A 172 6.23 0.78 -15.04
CA ILE A 172 4.78 0.92 -14.92
C ILE A 172 4.13 -0.45 -15.14
N GLY A 173 3.34 -0.92 -14.17
CA GLY A 173 2.43 -2.04 -14.40
C GLY A 173 1.29 -1.61 -15.31
N LEU A 174 0.90 -2.46 -16.27
CA LEU A 174 -0.12 -2.17 -17.25
C LEU A 174 -1.30 -3.12 -17.12
N GLU A 175 -2.51 -2.58 -17.19
CA GLU A 175 -3.72 -3.39 -17.41
C GLU A 175 -3.74 -3.90 -18.85
N SER A 176 -3.44 -3.02 -19.81
CA SER A 176 -3.31 -3.37 -21.22
C SER A 176 -2.42 -2.38 -21.98
N TYR A 177 -2.00 -2.77 -23.17
CA TYR A 177 -1.33 -1.89 -24.12
C TYR A 177 -1.62 -2.29 -25.57
N SER A 178 -1.56 -1.33 -26.48
CA SER A 178 -1.69 -1.55 -27.92
C SER A 178 -0.79 -0.59 -28.69
N LYS A 179 -0.42 -0.93 -29.93
CA LYS A 179 0.24 0.02 -30.82
C LYS A 179 -0.74 1.13 -31.20
N SER A 180 -0.27 2.37 -31.18
CA SER A 180 -1.08 3.55 -31.47
C SER A 180 -0.23 4.66 -32.09
N ASP A 181 -0.71 5.22 -33.19
CA ASP A 181 -0.15 6.42 -33.82
C ASP A 181 -0.85 7.71 -33.32
N LYS A 182 -1.84 7.57 -32.43
CA LYS A 182 -2.53 8.72 -31.83
C LYS A 182 -1.62 9.41 -30.82
N VAL A 183 -1.74 10.74 -30.73
CA VAL A 183 -1.07 11.52 -29.70
C VAL A 183 -2.08 11.82 -28.59
N SER A 184 -1.85 11.29 -27.41
CA SER A 184 -2.65 11.52 -26.21
C SER A 184 -1.78 11.42 -24.96
N ASN A 185 -2.30 11.73 -23.78
CA ASN A 185 -1.57 11.59 -22.52
C ASN A 185 -1.28 10.11 -22.19
N SER A 186 -2.09 9.16 -22.68
CA SER A 186 -1.89 7.71 -22.52
C SER A 186 -0.93 7.12 -23.55
N THR A 187 -0.53 7.86 -24.61
CA THR A 187 0.37 7.33 -25.63
C THR A 187 1.83 7.68 -25.36
N LYS A 188 2.70 6.69 -25.55
CA LYS A 188 4.15 6.81 -25.35
C LYS A 188 4.91 5.87 -26.28
N ASN A 189 5.89 6.41 -27.01
CA ASN A 189 6.76 5.65 -27.93
C ASN A 189 5.99 4.70 -28.90
N GLY A 190 4.87 5.17 -29.47
CA GLY A 190 4.06 4.39 -30.41
C GLY A 190 3.15 3.34 -29.77
N TYR A 191 2.92 3.43 -28.47
CA TYR A 191 1.99 2.57 -27.73
C TYR A 191 1.00 3.41 -26.96
N GLU A 192 -0.26 3.00 -26.97
CA GLU A 192 -1.25 3.41 -26.01
C GLU A 192 -1.12 2.49 -24.78
N LEU A 193 -0.92 3.09 -23.62
CA LEU A 193 -0.67 2.40 -22.36
C LEU A 193 -1.83 2.66 -21.41
N ILE A 194 -2.41 1.60 -20.86
CA ILE A 194 -3.41 1.68 -19.79
C ILE A 194 -2.74 1.19 -18.49
N PRO A 195 -2.30 2.11 -17.62
CA PRO A 195 -1.65 1.74 -16.37
C PRO A 195 -2.61 1.00 -15.41
N MET A 196 -2.04 0.12 -14.60
CA MET A 196 -2.76 -0.48 -13.47
C MET A 196 -3.15 0.61 -12.47
N ILE A 197 -4.39 0.59 -12.01
CA ILE A 197 -4.90 1.50 -10.97
C ILE A 197 -4.15 1.28 -9.66
N MET A 198 -4.00 0.02 -9.28
CA MET A 198 -3.25 -0.41 -8.10
C MET A 198 -2.32 -1.56 -8.49
N PRO A 199 -1.15 -1.69 -7.88
CA PRO A 199 -0.24 -2.80 -8.16
C PRO A 199 -0.72 -4.11 -7.52
N PHE A 200 -1.99 -4.47 -7.76
CA PHE A 200 -2.66 -5.66 -7.23
C PHE A 200 -3.17 -6.54 -8.36
N TYR A 201 -2.73 -7.79 -8.38
CA TYR A 201 -3.05 -8.80 -9.39
C TYR A 201 -3.88 -9.91 -8.76
N PRO A 202 -5.23 -9.88 -8.89
CA PRO A 202 -6.12 -10.94 -8.40
C PRO A 202 -5.92 -12.25 -9.19
N GLU A 203 -6.46 -13.34 -8.68
CA GLU A 203 -6.40 -14.68 -9.30
C GLU A 203 -6.83 -14.68 -10.78
N THR A 204 -7.80 -13.86 -11.13
CA THR A 204 -8.31 -13.72 -12.49
C THR A 204 -7.32 -13.09 -13.47
N THR A 205 -6.26 -12.44 -12.99
CA THR A 205 -5.23 -11.80 -13.81
C THR A 205 -4.05 -12.74 -14.01
N ASN A 206 -3.91 -13.28 -15.21
CA ASN A 206 -2.88 -14.28 -15.53
C ASN A 206 -1.58 -13.68 -16.08
N LYS A 207 -1.53 -12.37 -16.33
CA LYS A 207 -0.38 -11.70 -16.92
C LYS A 207 0.02 -10.46 -16.14
N LEU A 208 1.30 -10.34 -15.87
CA LEU A 208 1.94 -9.13 -15.41
C LEU A 208 2.49 -8.40 -16.64
N SER A 209 1.76 -7.41 -17.13
CA SER A 209 2.21 -6.55 -18.23
C SER A 209 2.90 -5.32 -17.67
N PHE A 210 3.97 -4.86 -18.31
CA PHE A 210 4.72 -3.69 -17.83
C PHE A 210 5.39 -2.92 -18.96
N TYR A 211 5.71 -1.66 -18.67
CA TYR A 211 6.46 -0.76 -19.51
C TYR A 211 7.61 -0.13 -18.74
N ALA A 212 8.76 0.03 -19.38
CA ALA A 212 9.90 0.78 -18.89
C ALA A 212 10.75 1.29 -20.06
N GLU A 213 11.66 2.19 -19.78
CA GLU A 213 12.62 2.71 -20.74
C GLU A 213 14.06 2.58 -20.19
N ILE A 214 15.00 2.26 -21.06
CA ILE A 214 16.43 2.22 -20.75
C ILE A 214 17.08 3.34 -21.55
N TYR A 215 17.91 4.13 -20.88
CA TYR A 215 18.53 5.33 -21.47
C TYR A 215 20.05 5.24 -21.47
N ASN A 216 20.65 5.90 -22.46
CA ASN A 216 22.08 6.18 -22.57
C ASN A 216 22.99 4.93 -22.52
N SER A 217 22.49 3.75 -22.94
CA SER A 217 23.31 2.53 -22.95
C SER A 217 24.49 2.65 -23.93
N ASN A 218 24.34 3.34 -25.04
CA ASN A 218 25.39 3.63 -26.00
C ASN A 218 26.44 4.62 -25.48
N LYS A 219 26.05 5.61 -24.68
CA LYS A 219 26.98 6.56 -24.06
C LYS A 219 27.91 5.87 -23.05
N GLN A 220 27.38 4.94 -22.27
CA GLN A 220 28.15 4.29 -21.22
C GLN A 220 28.96 3.10 -21.70
N LEU A 221 28.41 2.33 -22.63
CA LEU A 221 29.05 1.06 -23.08
C LEU A 221 29.74 1.17 -24.43
N GLY A 222 29.40 2.20 -25.21
CA GLY A 222 29.83 2.37 -26.60
C GLY A 222 28.73 2.00 -27.61
N SER A 223 28.83 2.58 -28.81
CA SER A 223 27.96 2.23 -29.94
C SER A 223 28.22 0.78 -30.35
N ASP A 224 27.19 0.07 -30.78
CA ASP A 224 27.22 -1.33 -31.24
C ASP A 224 27.64 -2.37 -30.19
N GLU A 225 27.77 -1.97 -28.94
CA GLU A 225 28.01 -2.86 -27.83
C GLU A 225 26.74 -3.61 -27.39
N LYS A 226 26.91 -4.61 -26.53
CA LYS A 226 25.78 -5.41 -26.03
C LYS A 226 25.86 -5.54 -24.51
N TYR A 227 24.68 -5.62 -23.90
CA TYR A 227 24.51 -5.87 -22.49
C TYR A 227 23.44 -6.94 -22.25
N LEU A 228 23.36 -7.47 -21.06
CA LEU A 228 22.31 -8.40 -20.64
C LEU A 228 21.26 -7.63 -19.86
N LEU A 229 20.00 -7.80 -20.24
CA LEU A 229 18.85 -7.36 -19.46
C LEU A 229 18.22 -8.59 -18.80
N ASN A 230 18.32 -8.68 -17.49
CA ASN A 230 17.61 -9.65 -16.67
C ASN A 230 16.29 -9.06 -16.22
N THR A 231 15.21 -9.77 -16.48
CA THR A 231 13.87 -9.46 -16.01
C THR A 231 13.44 -10.59 -15.08
N TYR A 232 13.16 -10.31 -13.83
CA TYR A 232 12.77 -11.36 -12.90
C TYR A 232 11.82 -10.89 -11.81
N ILE A 233 11.11 -11.85 -11.22
CA ILE A 233 10.30 -11.65 -10.02
C ILE A 233 11.07 -12.14 -8.80
N CYS A 234 11.09 -11.35 -7.73
CA CYS A 234 11.63 -11.76 -6.43
C CYS A 234 10.63 -11.46 -5.32
N ALA A 235 10.69 -12.27 -4.25
CA ALA A 235 9.87 -12.06 -3.06
C ALA A 235 10.24 -10.72 -2.39
N PHE A 236 9.23 -9.96 -1.98
CA PHE A 236 9.43 -8.66 -1.33
C PHE A 236 10.14 -8.79 0.02
N GLU A 237 9.75 -9.79 0.82
CA GLU A 237 10.17 -9.94 2.21
C GLU A 237 11.65 -10.30 2.36
N ASN A 238 12.21 -11.07 1.43
CA ASN A 238 13.58 -11.59 1.54
C ASN A 238 14.43 -11.41 0.30
N GLY A 239 13.86 -10.83 -0.77
CA GLY A 239 14.58 -10.59 -2.04
C GLY A 239 14.92 -11.86 -2.82
N SER A 240 14.42 -13.04 -2.42
CA SER A 240 14.74 -14.30 -3.12
C SER A 240 14.16 -14.30 -4.53
N LYS A 241 15.02 -14.58 -5.52
CA LYS A 241 14.64 -14.66 -6.93
C LYS A 241 13.85 -15.94 -7.18
N LEU A 242 12.74 -15.81 -7.91
CA LEU A 242 11.94 -16.97 -8.31
C LEU A 242 12.43 -17.49 -9.64
N ASN A 243 13.04 -18.68 -9.65
CA ASN A 243 13.71 -19.25 -10.84
C ASN A 243 12.78 -19.38 -12.06
N ASN A 244 11.50 -19.71 -11.84
CA ASN A 244 10.51 -19.84 -12.91
C ASN A 244 10.13 -18.49 -13.56
N TYR A 245 10.54 -17.39 -12.95
CA TYR A 245 10.25 -16.01 -13.37
C TYR A 245 11.55 -15.21 -13.60
N TYR A 246 12.60 -15.87 -14.08
CA TYR A 246 13.88 -15.26 -14.37
C TYR A 246 14.19 -15.38 -15.87
N PHE A 247 14.27 -14.25 -16.56
CA PHE A 247 14.45 -14.16 -18.00
C PHE A 247 15.67 -13.28 -18.30
N THR A 248 16.51 -13.73 -19.22
CA THR A 248 17.69 -12.96 -19.69
C THR A 248 17.57 -12.70 -21.18
N LYS A 249 17.75 -11.44 -21.57
CA LYS A 249 17.78 -11.03 -22.98
C LYS A 249 19.06 -10.26 -23.26
N ARG A 250 19.73 -10.57 -24.39
CA ARG A 250 20.85 -9.78 -24.89
C ARG A 250 20.29 -8.58 -25.64
N MET A 251 20.70 -7.38 -25.26
CA MET A 251 20.28 -6.10 -25.82
C MET A 251 21.42 -5.42 -26.56
N ASN A 252 21.13 -4.70 -27.64
CA ASN A 252 22.07 -3.78 -28.27
C ASN A 252 21.98 -2.42 -27.57
N THR A 253 23.09 -1.67 -27.61
CA THR A 253 23.12 -0.31 -27.05
C THR A 253 22.35 0.68 -27.91
N LYS A 254 21.64 1.61 -27.27
CA LYS A 254 20.86 2.70 -27.89
C LYS A 254 20.80 3.91 -26.96
N ASP A 255 20.39 5.05 -27.47
CA ASP A 255 20.06 6.24 -26.65
C ASP A 255 18.84 5.98 -25.78
N THR A 256 17.78 5.43 -26.38
CA THR A 256 16.56 5.01 -25.68
C THR A 256 16.10 3.65 -26.20
N GLU A 257 15.86 2.71 -25.31
CA GLU A 257 15.26 1.40 -25.61
C GLU A 257 13.96 1.25 -24.82
N VAL A 258 12.88 0.95 -25.52
CA VAL A 258 11.55 0.68 -24.92
C VAL A 258 11.48 -0.79 -24.53
N ILE A 259 11.13 -1.02 -23.28
CA ILE A 259 10.86 -2.35 -22.72
C ILE A 259 9.38 -2.46 -22.44
N ILE A 260 8.70 -3.28 -23.21
CA ILE A 260 7.29 -3.63 -23.01
C ILE A 260 7.17 -5.15 -23.11
N ASN A 261 6.62 -5.79 -22.10
CA ASN A 261 6.56 -7.24 -22.02
C ASN A 261 5.44 -7.73 -21.11
N ASN A 262 5.13 -9.02 -21.22
CA ASN A 262 4.18 -9.73 -20.38
C ASN A 262 4.89 -10.93 -19.73
N ILE A 263 4.66 -11.14 -18.44
CA ILE A 263 5.07 -12.33 -17.71
C ILE A 263 3.81 -13.11 -17.33
N ASP A 264 3.77 -14.38 -17.64
CA ASP A 264 2.70 -15.27 -17.18
C ASP A 264 2.87 -15.48 -15.66
N ILE A 265 1.88 -15.07 -14.90
CA ILE A 265 1.82 -15.17 -13.43
C ILE A 265 0.71 -16.12 -12.95
N THR A 266 0.18 -16.97 -13.82
CA THR A 266 -0.89 -17.92 -13.48
C THR A 266 -0.52 -18.77 -12.27
N ASN A 267 0.72 -19.25 -12.21
CA ASN A 267 1.25 -20.09 -11.14
C ASN A 267 2.06 -19.32 -10.10
N LEU A 268 1.99 -17.99 -10.08
CA LEU A 268 2.64 -17.19 -9.04
C LEU A 268 1.78 -17.25 -7.77
N PRO A 269 2.33 -17.69 -6.62
CA PRO A 269 1.60 -17.74 -5.35
C PRO A 269 1.09 -16.39 -4.88
N SER A 270 0.16 -16.39 -3.92
CA SER A 270 -0.20 -15.18 -3.17
C SER A 270 1.03 -14.61 -2.46
N GLY A 271 1.22 -13.30 -2.51
CA GLY A 271 2.35 -12.64 -1.85
C GLY A 271 2.63 -11.24 -2.35
N ASN A 272 3.66 -10.66 -1.76
CA ASN A 272 4.23 -9.38 -2.17
C ASN A 272 5.52 -9.63 -2.95
N TYR A 273 5.68 -8.94 -4.07
CA TYR A 273 6.76 -9.18 -5.00
C TYR A 273 7.36 -7.89 -5.56
N TYR A 274 8.59 -7.98 -6.02
CA TYR A 274 9.17 -7.02 -6.96
C TYR A 274 9.33 -7.67 -8.34
N LEU A 275 8.86 -6.99 -9.38
CA LEU A 275 9.39 -7.14 -10.72
C LEU A 275 10.67 -6.32 -10.81
N VAL A 276 11.76 -6.93 -11.24
CA VAL A 276 13.08 -6.30 -11.32
C VAL A 276 13.57 -6.30 -12.77
N LEU A 277 14.05 -5.14 -13.22
CA LEU A 277 14.86 -4.98 -14.40
C LEU A 277 16.30 -4.70 -13.97
N GLU A 278 17.22 -5.60 -14.31
CA GLU A 278 18.63 -5.54 -13.95
C GLU A 278 19.49 -5.63 -15.22
N ALA A 279 20.23 -4.59 -15.53
CA ALA A 279 21.13 -4.57 -16.66
C ALA A 279 22.57 -4.89 -16.21
N ARG A 280 23.26 -5.75 -16.98
CA ARG A 280 24.65 -6.15 -16.71
C ARG A 280 25.53 -5.96 -17.94
N ASN A 281 26.75 -5.46 -17.71
CA ASN A 281 27.77 -5.33 -18.73
C ASN A 281 28.46 -6.69 -19.05
N ARG A 282 29.45 -6.69 -19.92
CA ARG A 282 30.23 -7.89 -20.29
C ARG A 282 31.01 -8.50 -19.12
N ASN A 283 31.40 -7.71 -18.15
CA ASN A 283 32.09 -8.15 -16.94
C ASN A 283 31.15 -8.70 -15.87
N ASN A 284 29.85 -8.77 -16.18
CA ASN A 284 28.79 -9.15 -15.25
C ASN A 284 28.51 -8.13 -14.12
N ASP A 285 29.03 -6.88 -14.24
CA ASP A 285 28.71 -5.81 -13.30
C ASP A 285 27.30 -5.31 -13.55
N VAL A 286 26.57 -5.00 -12.48
CA VAL A 286 25.24 -4.35 -12.55
C VAL A 286 25.45 -2.88 -12.92
N ILE A 287 24.96 -2.47 -14.09
CA ILE A 287 25.05 -1.10 -14.61
C ILE A 287 23.74 -0.31 -14.49
N GLY A 288 22.63 -0.99 -14.20
CA GLY A 288 21.35 -0.37 -13.93
C GLY A 288 20.39 -1.36 -13.30
N LEU A 289 19.57 -0.87 -12.39
CA LEU A 289 18.56 -1.65 -11.70
C LEU A 289 17.36 -0.79 -11.36
N ASN A 290 16.14 -1.27 -11.65
CA ASN A 290 14.91 -0.69 -11.13
C ASN A 290 13.91 -1.78 -10.77
N ARG A 291 12.94 -1.44 -9.91
CA ARG A 291 11.97 -2.38 -9.31
C ARG A 291 10.57 -1.81 -9.36
N TYR A 292 9.59 -2.69 -9.57
CA TYR A 292 8.17 -2.39 -9.46
C TYR A 292 7.55 -3.31 -8.42
N PHE A 293 6.99 -2.74 -7.36
CA PHE A 293 6.29 -3.50 -6.33
C PHE A 293 4.90 -3.91 -6.84
N PHE A 294 4.50 -5.15 -6.55
CA PHE A 294 3.14 -5.60 -6.79
C PHE A 294 2.72 -6.68 -5.79
N GLN A 295 1.41 -6.80 -5.63
CA GLN A 295 0.79 -7.82 -4.80
C GLN A 295 0.05 -8.82 -5.69
N ARG A 296 0.15 -10.10 -5.38
CA ARG A 296 -0.57 -11.20 -6.04
C ARG A 296 -1.52 -11.85 -5.05
N SER A 297 -2.76 -12.10 -5.47
CA SER A 297 -3.70 -13.01 -4.80
C SER A 297 -3.94 -14.22 -5.68
N ASN A 298 -3.54 -15.41 -5.22
CA ASN A 298 -3.75 -16.69 -5.89
C ASN A 298 -3.99 -17.76 -4.82
N PRO A 299 -5.20 -17.83 -4.24
CA PRO A 299 -5.52 -18.71 -3.12
C PRO A 299 -5.47 -20.20 -3.47
N ASN A 300 -5.47 -20.55 -4.77
CA ASN A 300 -5.44 -21.95 -5.23
C ASN A 300 -4.03 -22.53 -5.32
N TYR A 301 -2.99 -21.72 -5.06
CA TYR A 301 -1.62 -22.22 -5.04
C TYR A 301 -1.33 -22.99 -3.76
N ILE A 302 -0.97 -24.28 -3.89
CA ILE A 302 -0.60 -25.15 -2.78
C ILE A 302 0.90 -25.43 -2.86
N ILE A 303 1.63 -25.24 -1.73
CA ILE A 303 3.03 -25.65 -1.64
C ILE A 303 3.10 -27.18 -1.72
N ASP A 304 3.99 -27.71 -2.58
CA ASP A 304 4.28 -29.14 -2.64
C ASP A 304 5.15 -29.54 -1.44
N PRO A 305 4.62 -30.32 -0.47
CA PRO A 305 5.38 -30.76 0.71
C PRO A 305 6.56 -31.68 0.35
N SER A 306 6.58 -32.29 -0.85
CA SER A 306 7.61 -33.22 -1.26
C SER A 306 9.01 -32.57 -1.34
N THR A 307 9.06 -31.24 -1.56
CA THR A 307 10.32 -30.50 -1.59
C THR A 307 11.02 -30.43 -0.23
N LEU A 308 10.28 -30.59 0.88
CA LEU A 308 10.82 -30.59 2.24
C LEU A 308 11.28 -31.97 2.70
N SER A 309 10.71 -33.04 2.17
CA SER A 309 10.91 -34.42 2.64
C SER A 309 12.32 -34.99 2.44
N SER A 310 13.18 -34.33 1.61
CA SER A 310 14.54 -34.78 1.31
C SER A 310 15.58 -34.42 2.39
N ILE A 311 15.23 -33.66 3.43
CA ILE A 311 16.16 -33.17 4.44
C ILE A 311 16.31 -34.22 5.56
N ASP A 312 17.55 -34.69 5.77
CA ASP A 312 17.92 -35.54 6.87
C ASP A 312 18.03 -34.70 8.16
N THR A 313 16.99 -34.78 9.02
CA THR A 313 16.90 -33.99 10.23
C THR A 313 18.00 -34.32 11.24
N GLU A 314 18.60 -35.51 11.21
CA GLU A 314 19.68 -35.88 12.16
C GLU A 314 20.97 -35.09 11.90
N LYS A 315 21.17 -34.59 10.67
CA LYS A 315 22.38 -33.85 10.24
C LYS A 315 22.25 -32.33 10.33
N VAL A 316 21.09 -31.82 10.69
CA VAL A 316 20.82 -30.38 10.72
C VAL A 316 20.50 -29.88 12.12
N PHE A 317 20.74 -28.59 12.40
CA PHE A 317 20.59 -28.01 13.74
C PHE A 317 19.16 -28.13 14.27
N SER A 318 18.15 -28.08 13.41
CA SER A 318 16.74 -28.16 13.81
C SER A 318 16.36 -29.55 14.37
N GLY A 319 17.08 -30.61 13.97
CA GLY A 319 16.88 -31.95 14.51
C GLY A 319 17.22 -32.07 16.00
N GLN A 320 18.04 -31.16 16.55
CA GLN A 320 18.35 -31.09 17.96
C GLN A 320 17.16 -30.60 18.82
N ILE A 321 16.11 -30.03 18.20
CA ILE A 321 14.91 -29.53 18.87
C ILE A 321 13.92 -30.69 18.99
N SER A 322 14.04 -31.46 20.09
CA SER A 322 13.23 -32.67 20.31
C SER A 322 11.81 -32.38 20.83
N ASN A 323 11.59 -31.21 21.42
CA ASN A 323 10.29 -30.82 21.97
C ASN A 323 9.41 -30.15 20.92
N ILE A 324 8.26 -30.76 20.62
CA ILE A 324 7.33 -30.28 19.56
C ILE A 324 6.72 -28.93 19.90
N ASP A 325 6.47 -28.62 21.17
CA ASP A 325 5.93 -27.30 21.54
C ASP A 325 6.96 -26.17 21.39
N SER A 326 8.24 -26.52 21.61
CA SER A 326 9.32 -25.58 21.39
C SER A 326 9.47 -25.23 19.93
N ILE A 327 9.50 -26.21 19.02
CA ILE A 327 9.64 -25.93 17.58
C ILE A 327 8.38 -25.25 17.02
N ARG A 328 7.19 -25.65 17.48
CA ARG A 328 5.93 -24.99 17.15
C ARG A 328 5.96 -23.50 17.52
N ARG A 329 6.44 -23.18 18.71
CA ARG A 329 6.61 -21.80 19.18
C ARG A 329 7.63 -21.05 18.34
N TYR A 330 8.77 -21.66 17.99
CA TYR A 330 9.77 -21.04 17.14
C TYR A 330 9.23 -20.74 15.72
N ILE A 331 8.50 -21.68 15.11
CA ILE A 331 7.86 -21.47 13.81
C ILE A 331 6.88 -20.29 13.85
N LYS A 332 6.08 -20.15 14.92
CA LYS A 332 5.17 -18.99 15.08
C LYS A 332 5.92 -17.66 15.06
N THR A 333 7.11 -17.59 15.64
CA THR A 333 7.90 -16.36 15.68
C THR A 333 8.45 -15.92 14.33
N LEU A 334 8.39 -16.80 13.30
CA LEU A 334 8.87 -16.48 11.94
C LEU A 334 7.88 -15.61 11.14
N ALA A 335 6.62 -15.53 11.58
CA ALA A 335 5.56 -14.84 10.84
C ALA A 335 5.93 -13.41 10.36
N PRO A 336 6.60 -12.54 11.14
CA PRO A 336 6.99 -11.21 10.72
C PRO A 336 7.91 -11.16 9.49
N ILE A 337 8.76 -12.17 9.31
CA ILE A 337 9.77 -12.25 8.23
C ILE A 337 9.44 -13.30 7.17
N SER A 338 8.26 -13.90 7.26
CA SER A 338 7.78 -14.92 6.32
C SER A 338 7.09 -14.27 5.11
N THR A 339 7.26 -14.89 3.94
CA THR A 339 6.41 -14.64 2.78
C THR A 339 4.97 -15.08 3.07
N GLN A 340 4.02 -14.67 2.25
CA GLN A 340 2.62 -15.09 2.41
C GLN A 340 2.49 -16.63 2.36
N VAL A 341 3.17 -17.25 1.40
CA VAL A 341 3.18 -18.70 1.21
C VAL A 341 3.76 -19.42 2.44
N GLU A 342 4.87 -18.93 2.99
CA GLU A 342 5.47 -19.51 4.20
C GLU A 342 4.54 -19.36 5.41
N ARG A 343 3.81 -18.22 5.53
CA ARG A 343 2.82 -18.03 6.60
C ARG A 343 1.67 -19.02 6.49
N GLU A 344 1.10 -19.18 5.31
CA GLU A 344 -0.01 -20.12 5.07
C GLU A 344 0.42 -21.57 5.35
N TYR A 345 1.58 -21.98 4.83
CA TYR A 345 2.12 -23.32 5.08
C TYR A 345 2.40 -23.55 6.56
N SER A 346 3.11 -22.62 7.22
CA SER A 346 3.44 -22.76 8.63
C SER A 346 2.20 -22.79 9.52
N ALA A 347 1.14 -22.04 9.18
CA ALA A 347 -0.12 -22.04 9.91
C ALA A 347 -0.82 -23.41 9.89
N GLU A 348 -0.73 -24.14 8.78
CA GLU A 348 -1.23 -25.52 8.69
C GLU A 348 -0.27 -26.50 9.38
N LEU A 349 1.02 -26.36 9.15
CA LEU A 349 2.04 -27.23 9.72
C LEU A 349 2.01 -27.28 11.26
N ILE A 350 1.86 -26.14 11.93
CA ILE A 350 1.83 -26.09 13.40
C ILE A 350 0.59 -26.75 14.02
N LYS A 351 -0.46 -27.06 13.23
CA LYS A 351 -1.63 -27.81 13.66
C LYS A 351 -1.38 -29.33 13.66
N THR A 352 -0.37 -29.77 12.92
CA THR A 352 0.02 -31.18 12.88
C THR A 352 0.82 -31.56 14.14
N GLU A 353 0.98 -32.87 14.37
CA GLU A 353 1.87 -33.42 15.41
C GLU A 353 3.15 -34.00 14.79
N ASP A 354 3.51 -33.58 13.57
CA ASP A 354 4.69 -34.08 12.85
C ASP A 354 5.93 -33.23 13.20
N LEU A 355 6.63 -33.66 14.22
CA LEU A 355 7.89 -33.05 14.68
C LEU A 355 8.93 -33.01 13.56
N LYS A 356 9.05 -34.09 12.79
CA LYS A 356 10.06 -34.20 11.73
C LYS A 356 9.79 -33.18 10.61
N MET A 357 8.57 -33.05 10.18
CA MET A 357 8.17 -32.07 9.16
C MET A 357 8.39 -30.62 9.65
N MET A 358 8.11 -30.32 10.92
CA MET A 358 8.41 -29.02 11.53
C MET A 358 9.92 -28.73 11.56
N GLN A 359 10.75 -29.74 11.89
CA GLN A 359 12.22 -29.61 11.88
C GLN A 359 12.74 -29.36 10.45
N GLN A 360 12.23 -30.06 9.44
CA GLN A 360 12.59 -29.88 8.04
C GLN A 360 12.20 -28.48 7.56
N TYR A 361 10.99 -28.03 7.82
CA TYR A 361 10.54 -26.67 7.49
C TYR A 361 11.42 -25.61 8.15
N PHE A 362 11.66 -25.73 9.45
CA PHE A 362 12.43 -24.77 10.23
C PHE A 362 13.88 -24.64 9.73
N PHE A 363 14.52 -25.76 9.38
CA PHE A 363 15.83 -25.74 8.74
C PHE A 363 15.79 -25.07 7.36
N THR A 364 14.86 -25.47 6.50
CA THR A 364 14.72 -24.93 5.13
C THR A 364 14.49 -23.43 5.14
N PHE A 365 13.68 -22.94 6.06
CA PHE A 365 13.41 -21.53 6.25
C PHE A 365 14.71 -20.73 6.48
N TRP A 366 15.58 -21.21 7.33
CA TRP A 366 16.84 -20.54 7.65
C TRP A 366 17.92 -20.78 6.62
N ALA A 367 18.01 -21.98 6.06
CA ALA A 367 18.97 -22.30 5.00
C ALA A 367 18.71 -21.50 3.70
N SER A 368 17.46 -21.20 3.40
CA SER A 368 17.12 -20.33 2.25
C SER A 368 17.53 -18.87 2.46
N ARG A 369 17.65 -18.40 3.69
CA ARG A 369 18.04 -17.03 4.05
C ARG A 369 19.54 -16.89 4.31
N ASN A 370 20.15 -17.89 4.88
CA ASN A 370 21.59 -17.97 5.09
C ASN A 370 22.04 -19.45 4.92
N SER A 371 22.50 -19.78 3.73
CA SER A 371 22.94 -21.14 3.39
C SER A 371 24.25 -21.57 4.07
N ILE A 372 25.07 -20.62 4.53
CA ILE A 372 26.36 -20.87 5.15
C ILE A 372 26.19 -21.15 6.65
N GLU A 373 25.46 -20.30 7.36
CA GLU A 373 25.27 -20.36 8.81
C GLU A 373 23.78 -20.24 9.21
N PRO A 374 22.93 -21.20 8.81
CA PRO A 374 21.48 -21.11 9.09
C PRO A 374 21.15 -21.12 10.59
N ARG A 375 21.94 -21.83 11.40
CA ARG A 375 21.78 -21.85 12.86
C ARG A 375 22.05 -20.48 13.48
N LYS A 376 23.14 -19.84 13.08
CA LYS A 376 23.49 -18.50 13.57
C LYS A 376 22.43 -17.46 13.20
N ALA A 377 21.94 -17.50 11.96
CA ALA A 377 20.86 -16.63 11.50
C ALA A 377 19.61 -16.78 12.37
N TRP A 378 19.24 -18.00 12.75
CA TRP A 378 18.18 -18.26 13.71
C TRP A 378 18.47 -17.67 15.09
N GLU A 379 19.64 -17.94 15.65
CA GLU A 379 20.02 -17.48 17.00
C GLU A 379 20.01 -15.94 17.08
N ASP A 380 20.54 -15.26 16.07
CA ASP A 380 20.56 -13.80 15.98
C ASP A 380 19.12 -13.23 15.88
N TYR A 381 18.27 -13.85 15.07
CA TYR A 381 16.86 -13.45 14.97
C TYR A 381 16.09 -13.72 16.28
N TYR A 382 16.29 -14.87 16.88
CA TYR A 382 15.59 -15.22 18.11
C TYR A 382 15.95 -14.30 19.29
N ALA A 383 17.19 -13.80 19.32
CA ALA A 383 17.58 -12.76 20.26
C ALA A 383 16.75 -11.48 20.07
N GLN A 384 16.44 -11.10 18.82
CA GLN A 384 15.53 -9.98 18.55
C GLN A 384 14.09 -10.30 18.95
N VAL A 385 13.61 -11.53 18.74
CA VAL A 385 12.28 -11.96 19.19
C VAL A 385 12.16 -11.84 20.71
N GLN A 386 13.19 -12.23 21.46
CA GLN A 386 13.20 -12.09 22.93
C GLN A 386 13.14 -10.62 23.35
N ARG A 387 13.91 -9.73 22.68
CA ARG A 387 13.87 -8.29 22.93
C ARG A 387 12.48 -7.73 22.64
N VAL A 388 11.89 -8.08 21.51
CA VAL A 388 10.56 -7.65 21.10
C VAL A 388 9.48 -8.13 22.07
N ASN A 389 9.59 -9.39 22.56
CA ASN A 389 8.66 -9.92 23.56
C ASN A 389 8.74 -9.16 24.88
N SER A 390 9.92 -8.72 25.29
CA SER A 390 10.06 -7.92 26.52
C SER A 390 9.54 -6.49 26.37
N SER A 391 9.66 -5.90 25.16
CA SER A 391 9.35 -4.48 24.93
C SER A 391 7.90 -4.23 24.47
N PHE A 392 7.33 -5.14 23.67
CA PHE A 392 6.05 -4.91 22.99
C PHE A 392 4.96 -5.93 23.33
N LYS A 393 5.17 -6.78 24.33
CA LYS A 393 4.13 -7.69 24.79
C LYS A 393 2.90 -6.89 25.21
N SER A 394 1.74 -7.28 24.68
CA SER A 394 0.44 -6.75 25.08
C SER A 394 -0.27 -7.67 26.07
N LEU A 395 -1.45 -7.26 26.54
CA LEU A 395 -2.24 -8.10 27.45
C LEU A 395 -2.58 -9.46 26.82
N ASN A 396 -2.86 -9.50 25.51
CA ASN A 396 -3.36 -10.68 24.81
C ASN A 396 -2.34 -11.33 23.87
N ASN A 397 -1.26 -10.62 23.50
CA ASN A 397 -0.33 -11.07 22.48
C ASN A 397 1.12 -11.03 22.97
N GLU A 398 1.90 -12.04 22.60
CA GLU A 398 3.35 -11.99 22.71
C GLU A 398 3.90 -10.86 21.83
N GLY A 399 5.03 -10.27 22.23
CA GLY A 399 5.55 -9.07 21.55
C GLY A 399 5.74 -9.24 20.04
N TYR A 400 6.24 -10.40 19.59
CA TYR A 400 6.43 -10.68 18.15
C TYR A 400 5.12 -10.70 17.34
N ALA A 401 3.99 -10.93 18.00
CA ALA A 401 2.67 -11.00 17.39
C ALA A 401 1.91 -9.64 17.41
N THR A 402 2.48 -8.61 18.06
CA THR A 402 1.93 -7.24 18.01
C THR A 402 2.40 -6.53 16.75
N ASP A 403 1.69 -5.49 16.31
CA ASP A 403 2.09 -4.71 15.13
C ASP A 403 3.45 -4.04 15.31
N ARG A 404 3.75 -3.47 16.51
CA ARG A 404 5.07 -2.91 16.80
C ARG A 404 6.17 -3.96 16.72
N GLY A 405 5.93 -5.15 17.30
CA GLY A 405 6.88 -6.25 17.24
C GLY A 405 7.09 -6.77 15.82
N ARG A 406 6.02 -6.88 15.05
CA ARG A 406 6.07 -7.27 13.63
C ARG A 406 6.94 -6.30 12.83
N VAL A 407 6.69 -5.00 12.95
CA VAL A 407 7.45 -3.96 12.24
C VAL A 407 8.92 -3.98 12.66
N PHE A 408 9.19 -4.09 13.97
CA PHE A 408 10.57 -4.18 14.47
C PHE A 408 11.32 -5.41 13.94
N LEU A 409 10.69 -6.59 13.95
CA LEU A 409 11.33 -7.83 13.49
C LEU A 409 11.54 -7.84 11.97
N LYS A 410 10.65 -7.18 11.22
CA LYS A 410 10.73 -7.10 9.76
C LYS A 410 11.74 -6.07 9.27
N TYR A 411 11.84 -4.93 9.93
CA TYR A 411 12.59 -3.77 9.44
C TYR A 411 13.74 -3.34 10.35
N GLY A 412 13.85 -3.94 11.54
CA GLY A 412 14.82 -3.52 12.53
C GLY A 412 14.30 -2.40 13.43
N ALA A 413 15.19 -1.87 14.27
CA ALA A 413 14.88 -0.74 15.13
C ALA A 413 14.66 0.53 14.29
N PRO A 414 13.65 1.36 14.59
CA PRO A 414 13.50 2.67 13.96
C PRO A 414 14.65 3.60 14.37
N ASP A 415 15.01 4.53 13.47
CA ASP A 415 16.01 5.55 13.77
C ASP A 415 15.50 6.54 14.81
N ARG A 416 14.18 6.77 14.83
CA ARG A 416 13.52 7.67 15.76
C ARG A 416 12.12 7.21 16.13
N ILE A 417 11.73 7.44 17.39
CA ILE A 417 10.38 7.21 17.90
C ILE A 417 9.88 8.50 18.55
N VAL A 418 8.73 8.97 18.10
CA VAL A 418 7.94 10.00 18.78
C VAL A 418 6.81 9.31 19.52
N GLN A 419 6.66 9.61 20.82
CA GLN A 419 5.61 9.04 21.67
C GLN A 419 4.73 10.17 22.20
N SER A 420 3.43 10.06 21.97
CA SER A 420 2.43 11.00 22.46
C SER A 420 1.31 10.25 23.15
N TYR A 421 1.37 10.16 24.47
CA TYR A 421 0.42 9.36 25.27
C TYR A 421 -0.61 10.22 26.01
N ASN A 422 -0.34 11.51 26.17
CA ASN A 422 -1.13 12.43 27.00
C ASN A 422 -1.63 13.64 26.22
N GLU A 423 -1.63 13.60 24.91
CA GLU A 423 -2.14 14.68 24.09
C GLU A 423 -3.64 14.84 24.28
N PRO A 424 -4.13 16.06 24.62
CA PRO A 424 -5.55 16.30 24.79
C PRO A 424 -6.34 15.94 23.54
N GLY A 425 -7.40 15.15 23.70
CA GLY A 425 -8.27 14.79 22.59
C GLY A 425 -7.80 13.65 21.68
N ALA A 426 -6.54 13.23 21.79
CA ALA A 426 -5.98 12.14 21.04
C ALA A 426 -6.02 10.81 21.80
N TYR A 427 -6.11 9.70 21.06
CA TYR A 427 -5.71 8.41 21.59
C TYR A 427 -4.19 8.34 21.71
N PRO A 428 -3.61 7.57 22.64
CA PRO A 428 -2.16 7.38 22.72
C PRO A 428 -1.60 6.82 21.41
N TYR A 429 -0.53 7.44 20.89
CA TYR A 429 0.07 7.02 19.63
C TYR A 429 1.61 7.09 19.66
N GLU A 430 2.23 6.37 18.73
CA GLU A 430 3.66 6.40 18.44
C GLU A 430 3.87 6.60 16.94
N ILE A 431 4.88 7.39 16.57
CA ILE A 431 5.35 7.54 15.20
C ILE A 431 6.80 7.04 15.15
N TRP A 432 7.02 5.97 14.39
CA TRP A 432 8.33 5.39 14.16
C TRP A 432 8.87 5.87 12.82
N HIS A 433 10.07 6.44 12.83
CA HIS A 433 10.71 6.97 11.65
C HIS A 433 11.96 6.16 11.30
N TYR A 434 12.03 5.71 10.04
CA TYR A 434 13.17 5.04 9.42
C TYR A 434 13.76 5.96 8.36
N TYR A 435 15.01 6.39 8.52
CA TYR A 435 15.71 7.20 7.51
C TYR A 435 16.02 6.37 6.27
N THR A 436 16.32 5.07 6.47
CA THR A 436 16.53 4.10 5.40
C THR A 436 15.80 2.81 5.73
N LEU A 437 14.98 2.33 4.80
CA LEU A 437 14.20 1.11 4.93
C LEU A 437 14.39 0.25 3.68
N GLY A 438 15.48 -0.54 3.62
CA GLY A 438 15.90 -1.24 2.41
C GLY A 438 16.22 -0.26 1.28
N SER A 439 15.46 -0.30 0.18
CA SER A 439 15.60 0.66 -0.94
C SER A 439 14.78 1.94 -0.76
N GLN A 440 13.97 2.03 0.28
CA GLN A 440 13.12 3.18 0.57
C GLN A 440 13.81 4.12 1.57
N ARG A 441 13.44 5.41 1.54
CA ARG A 441 13.97 6.43 2.46
C ARG A 441 12.84 7.19 3.11
N ASN A 442 13.12 7.72 4.32
CA ASN A 442 12.23 8.60 5.07
C ASN A 442 10.83 7.99 5.28
N LYS A 443 10.77 6.73 5.72
CA LYS A 443 9.52 6.00 5.92
C LYS A 443 9.05 6.05 7.37
N LYS A 444 7.74 6.15 7.56
CA LYS A 444 7.11 6.33 8.86
C LYS A 444 6.02 5.30 9.08
N PHE A 445 5.85 4.93 10.35
CA PHE A 445 4.80 4.03 10.81
C PHE A 445 4.09 4.70 11.98
N VAL A 446 2.77 4.75 11.93
CA VAL A 446 1.93 5.34 12.98
C VAL A 446 1.17 4.23 13.68
N PHE A 447 1.41 4.11 14.98
CA PHE A 447 0.73 3.15 15.84
C PHE A 447 -0.16 3.88 16.84
N MET A 448 -1.32 3.34 17.12
CA MET A 448 -2.30 3.89 18.06
C MET A 448 -2.84 2.79 18.97
N THR A 449 -3.16 3.14 20.21
CA THR A 449 -3.94 2.28 21.12
C THR A 449 -5.14 3.01 21.67
N LEU A 450 -6.23 2.27 21.87
CA LEU A 450 -7.42 2.81 22.53
C LEU A 450 -7.25 2.89 24.06
N ASP A 451 -6.40 2.02 24.62
CA ASP A 451 -6.10 1.95 26.05
C ASP A 451 -4.62 1.62 26.25
N ILE A 452 -3.88 2.56 26.82
CA ILE A 452 -2.44 2.43 27.08
C ILE A 452 -2.12 1.28 28.05
N ALA A 453 -3.05 0.94 28.95
CA ALA A 453 -2.83 -0.14 29.92
C ALA A 453 -2.72 -1.52 29.24
N THR A 454 -3.29 -1.70 28.07
CA THR A 454 -3.20 -2.95 27.30
C THR A 454 -1.86 -3.14 26.61
N ASN A 455 -1.11 -2.04 26.38
CA ASN A 455 0.10 -1.98 25.54
C ASN A 455 -0.11 -2.53 24.11
N ASP A 456 -1.36 -2.55 23.63
CA ASP A 456 -1.76 -3.07 22.31
C ASP A 456 -1.86 -1.91 21.31
N PHE A 457 -0.73 -1.54 20.73
CA PHE A 457 -0.62 -0.50 19.72
C PHE A 457 -0.78 -1.12 18.32
N GLN A 458 -1.83 -0.72 17.62
CA GLN A 458 -2.12 -1.18 16.27
C GLN A 458 -1.53 -0.23 15.23
N LEU A 459 -1.02 -0.78 14.13
CA LEU A 459 -0.57 0.01 12.99
C LEU A 459 -1.79 0.58 12.27
N ILE A 460 -1.92 1.91 12.28
CA ILE A 460 -3.02 2.61 11.61
C ILE A 460 -2.61 3.27 10.30
N HIS A 461 -1.32 3.52 10.09
CA HIS A 461 -0.80 4.10 8.85
C HIS A 461 0.71 3.83 8.69
N SER A 462 1.13 3.70 7.43
CA SER A 462 2.53 3.81 7.02
C SER A 462 2.62 4.30 5.57
N ASP A 463 3.67 5.02 5.25
CA ASP A 463 4.07 5.41 3.90
C ASP A 463 5.10 4.42 3.29
N ALA A 464 5.43 3.34 4.00
CA ALA A 464 6.30 2.29 3.50
C ALA A 464 5.55 1.38 2.51
N VAL A 465 6.19 1.09 1.38
CA VAL A 465 5.64 0.17 0.37
C VAL A 465 5.38 -1.20 0.97
N GLY A 466 4.20 -1.75 0.72
CA GLY A 466 3.78 -3.06 1.23
C GLY A 466 3.20 -3.05 2.64
N GLU A 467 3.02 -1.89 3.25
CA GLU A 467 2.36 -1.69 4.54
C GLU A 467 1.01 -0.98 4.40
N LEU A 468 0.26 -0.90 5.50
CA LEU A 468 -1.06 -0.26 5.54
C LEU A 468 -0.93 1.23 5.29
N SER A 469 -1.46 1.73 4.18
CA SER A 469 -1.54 3.16 3.89
C SER A 469 -2.95 3.66 4.15
N ASN A 470 -3.09 4.56 5.13
CA ASN A 470 -4.34 5.21 5.49
C ASN A 470 -4.10 6.71 5.63
N PHE A 471 -4.41 7.48 4.62
CA PHE A 471 -4.22 8.95 4.61
C PHE A 471 -5.10 9.69 5.63
N ARG A 472 -6.10 9.01 6.23
CA ARG A 472 -6.97 9.56 7.28
C ARG A 472 -6.57 9.15 8.69
N TRP A 473 -5.34 8.70 8.89
CA TRP A 473 -4.86 8.21 10.18
C TRP A 473 -4.96 9.25 11.30
N THR A 474 -4.81 10.55 11.01
CA THR A 474 -5.01 11.63 12.00
C THR A 474 -6.45 11.65 12.53
N THR A 475 -7.43 11.41 11.66
CA THR A 475 -8.83 11.29 12.08
C THR A 475 -9.03 10.15 13.07
N GLU A 476 -8.35 9.01 12.87
CA GLU A 476 -8.42 7.88 13.81
C GLU A 476 -7.87 8.26 15.20
N ILE A 477 -6.75 8.97 15.26
CA ILE A 477 -6.13 9.42 16.52
C ILE A 477 -7.08 10.33 17.30
N TYR A 478 -7.76 11.27 16.64
CA TYR A 478 -8.61 12.27 17.30
C TYR A 478 -10.07 11.86 17.48
N LYS A 479 -10.48 10.66 17.07
CA LYS A 479 -11.84 10.12 17.33
C LYS A 479 -12.23 10.13 18.80
N ARG A 480 -11.27 10.13 19.72
CA ARG A 480 -11.52 10.18 21.16
C ARG A 480 -12.34 11.40 21.59
N THR A 481 -12.07 12.58 21.01
CA THR A 481 -12.74 13.84 21.38
C THR A 481 -13.99 14.11 20.55
N TYR A 482 -13.96 13.75 19.29
CA TYR A 482 -14.95 14.20 18.34
C TYR A 482 -15.95 13.09 17.95
N GLY A 483 -15.72 11.85 18.42
CA GLY A 483 -16.63 10.71 18.20
C GLY A 483 -16.88 10.45 16.72
N THR A 484 -18.09 9.99 16.40
CA THR A 484 -18.53 9.70 15.02
C THR A 484 -18.68 10.96 14.14
N TYR A 485 -18.59 12.16 14.69
CA TYR A 485 -18.67 13.41 13.91
C TYR A 485 -17.55 13.52 12.85
N TYR A 486 -16.40 12.85 13.08
CA TYR A 486 -15.27 12.82 12.16
C TYR A 486 -15.42 11.85 10.99
N ASP A 487 -16.33 10.87 11.08
CA ASP A 487 -16.61 9.96 9.96
C ASP A 487 -17.26 10.67 8.76
N TYR A 488 -17.70 11.92 8.94
CA TYR A 488 -18.45 12.68 7.95
C TYR A 488 -17.68 13.84 7.30
N GLY A 489 -16.38 13.63 6.99
CA GLY A 489 -15.67 14.54 6.09
C GLY A 489 -15.09 15.81 6.74
N VAL A 490 -14.72 15.75 8.01
CA VAL A 490 -13.93 16.84 8.62
C VAL A 490 -12.52 16.79 8.05
N ASP A 491 -12.07 17.93 7.51
CA ASP A 491 -10.73 18.10 6.95
C ASP A 491 -9.66 17.81 8.02
N GLN A 492 -8.85 16.79 7.81
CA GLN A 492 -7.71 16.48 8.67
C GLN A 492 -6.68 17.62 8.74
N TYR A 493 -6.73 18.57 7.79
CA TYR A 493 -5.88 19.76 7.72
C TYR A 493 -6.58 21.04 8.22
N ALA A 494 -7.89 21.02 8.37
CA ALA A 494 -8.68 22.14 8.91
C ALA A 494 -9.14 21.90 10.35
N MET A 495 -8.42 21.05 11.09
CA MET A 495 -8.52 21.10 12.54
C MET A 495 -8.19 22.52 12.95
N PRO A 496 -9.07 23.27 13.63
CA PRO A 496 -8.63 24.50 14.25
C PRO A 496 -7.40 24.13 15.08
N ASP A 497 -6.40 25.02 15.12
CA ASP A 497 -5.26 24.92 16.02
C ASP A 497 -5.80 24.81 17.46
N SER A 498 -6.32 23.64 17.79
CA SER A 498 -6.70 23.32 19.14
C SER A 498 -5.40 23.00 19.84
N TYR A 499 -5.24 23.59 20.99
CA TYR A 499 -4.14 23.32 21.90
C TYR A 499 -4.00 21.82 22.08
N GLY A 500 -3.04 21.20 21.34
CA GLY A 500 -2.77 19.78 21.44
C GLY A 500 -2.78 18.95 20.14
N ASP A 501 -3.06 19.49 18.95
CA ASP A 501 -3.12 18.73 17.70
C ASP A 501 -1.72 18.62 17.05
N HIS A 502 -0.84 17.81 17.65
CA HIS A 502 0.56 17.71 17.21
C HIS A 502 0.87 16.51 16.31
N ALA A 503 -0.09 15.59 16.10
CA ALA A 503 0.18 14.34 15.41
C ALA A 503 0.74 14.53 13.99
N LYS A 504 0.19 15.48 13.24
CA LYS A 504 0.66 15.81 11.89
C LYS A 504 2.04 16.47 11.92
N ASP A 505 2.29 17.41 12.83
CA ASP A 505 3.62 18.06 12.98
C ASP A 505 4.69 17.03 13.37
N TYR A 506 4.38 16.09 14.28
CA TYR A 506 5.30 15.01 14.65
C TYR A 506 5.53 14.00 13.52
N TYR A 507 4.55 13.82 12.65
CA TYR A 507 4.71 12.98 11.46
C TYR A 507 5.60 13.67 10.42
N ASP A 508 5.37 14.94 10.14
CA ASP A 508 6.12 15.70 9.13
C ASP A 508 7.54 15.99 9.62
N ASN A 509 7.69 16.34 10.88
CA ASN A 509 8.95 16.71 11.53
C ASN A 509 9.18 15.88 12.80
N PRO A 510 9.48 14.58 12.72
CA PRO A 510 9.74 13.76 13.89
C PRO A 510 10.92 14.34 14.69
N ARG A 511 10.68 14.86 15.91
CA ARG A 511 11.68 15.51 16.78
C ARG A 511 11.99 14.68 18.00
#